data_eee9521a66ca7564f5c86e9c80e7c2ba
#
_entry.id   eee9521a66ca7564f5c86e9c80e7c2ba
#
_cell.length_a   1.000
_cell.length_b   1.000
_cell.length_c   1.000
_cell.angle_alpha   90.00
_cell.angle_beta   90.00
_cell.angle_gamma   90.00
#
_symmetry.space_group_name_H-M   'P 1'
#
loop_
_entity.id
_entity.type
_entity.pdbx_description
1 polymer ?
#
loop_
_entity_poly.entity_id
_entity_poly.type
_entity_poly.pdbx_seq_one_letter_code
_entity_poly.pdbx_strand_id
1 'polypeptide(L)'
;MTNAFTRICGLAAMLAWVVPALAASTNNVYIDQVGSGSNIAVTQQGIGNEVGNGTTATILHGNAQTIGISQIGSQNTTSVNVQGINTTLNSTATGDSNAITVNCGTGGTTACTDSTLTANATGNGNTLNLTAGAKTTGSITATGDNNTIAVTSVTNNMLGAQASVAATGSGNNVTVSQSGPAGSNGFTTDVQLTGSSNTVGVTQSGTIDSNVSVHSVGSNNSITVTSGN
;
A
#
# COMPACT_ATOMS: atom_id res chain seq x y z
N MET A 1 -8.51 -23.87 13.78
CA MET A 1 -9.17 -22.91 14.68
C MET A 1 -8.78 -21.53 14.19
N THR A 2 -9.71 -20.81 13.65
CA THR A 2 -9.49 -19.46 13.12
C THR A 2 -9.64 -18.50 14.31
N ASN A 3 -8.55 -17.89 14.77
CA ASN A 3 -8.63 -16.86 15.80
C ASN A 3 -8.73 -15.50 15.10
N ALA A 4 -9.95 -14.99 14.96
CA ALA A 4 -10.19 -13.63 14.60
C ALA A 4 -10.39 -12.80 15.88
N PHE A 5 -9.45 -11.90 16.17
CA PHE A 5 -9.64 -10.92 17.24
C PHE A 5 -9.98 -9.58 16.59
N THR A 6 -11.25 -9.21 16.67
CA THR A 6 -11.70 -7.88 16.28
C THR A 6 -11.95 -7.08 17.55
N ARG A 7 -11.18 -6.04 17.81
CA ARG A 7 -11.54 -5.02 18.80
C ARG A 7 -12.26 -3.89 18.08
N ILE A 8 -13.55 -3.79 18.29
CA ILE A 8 -14.38 -2.70 17.81
C ILE A 8 -14.67 -1.78 18.98
N CYS A 9 -14.12 -0.60 19.00
CA CYS A 9 -14.38 0.42 20.00
C CYS A 9 -14.99 1.66 19.34
N GLY A 10 -16.33 1.77 19.40
CA GLY A 10 -17.04 2.96 18.90
C GLY A 10 -18.44 2.63 18.39
N LEU A 11 -19.42 3.46 18.70
CA LEU A 11 -20.82 3.32 18.27
C LEU A 11 -20.95 3.44 16.76
N ALA A 12 -21.50 2.42 16.14
CA ALA A 12 -21.76 2.18 14.73
C ALA A 12 -20.61 1.47 13.96
N ALA A 13 -20.35 0.22 14.34
CA ALA A 13 -19.56 -0.68 13.51
C ALA A 13 -20.41 -1.25 12.39
N MET A 14 -20.03 -1.05 11.16
CA MET A 14 -20.50 -1.87 10.06
C MET A 14 -19.77 -3.21 10.06
N LEU A 15 -20.50 -4.25 9.78
CA LEU A 15 -20.13 -5.65 9.82
C LEU A 15 -18.84 -5.93 9.01
N ALA A 16 -17.79 -6.39 9.68
CA ALA A 16 -16.67 -7.04 9.00
C ALA A 16 -17.10 -8.46 8.61
N TRP A 17 -17.22 -8.74 7.35
CA TRP A 17 -17.42 -10.11 6.86
C TRP A 17 -16.07 -10.79 6.71
N VAL A 18 -15.75 -11.66 7.64
CA VAL A 18 -14.64 -12.59 7.45
C VAL A 18 -15.23 -13.86 6.86
N VAL A 19 -14.91 -14.15 5.62
CA VAL A 19 -15.26 -15.43 5.00
C VAL A 19 -14.16 -16.42 5.35
N PRO A 20 -14.39 -17.42 6.19
CA PRO A 20 -13.36 -18.41 6.48
C PRO A 20 -13.13 -19.29 5.27
N ALA A 21 -11.90 -19.37 4.82
CA ALA A 21 -11.49 -20.38 3.86
C ALA A 21 -11.44 -21.76 4.52
N LEU A 22 -11.97 -22.76 3.83
CA LEU A 22 -11.92 -24.16 4.23
C LEU A 22 -10.51 -24.73 4.06
N ALA A 23 -9.63 -24.49 4.99
CA ALA A 23 -8.39 -25.27 5.12
C ALA A 23 -7.88 -25.15 6.55
N ALA A 24 -7.42 -26.23 7.12
CA ALA A 24 -6.84 -26.32 8.46
C ALA A 24 -5.50 -25.59 8.53
N SER A 25 -5.52 -24.28 8.69
CA SER A 25 -4.33 -23.48 8.83
C SER A 25 -4.65 -22.09 9.35
N THR A 26 -3.72 -21.56 10.08
CA THR A 26 -3.83 -20.32 10.83
C THR A 26 -3.73 -19.11 9.89
N ASN A 27 -4.83 -18.73 9.28
CA ASN A 27 -4.96 -17.38 8.74
C ASN A 27 -5.37 -16.46 9.88
N ASN A 28 -4.68 -15.35 10.03
CA ASN A 28 -4.87 -14.42 11.13
C ASN A 28 -5.26 -13.03 10.63
N VAL A 29 -6.21 -12.41 11.32
CA VAL A 29 -6.62 -11.04 11.04
C VAL A 29 -6.66 -10.25 12.35
N TYR A 30 -5.87 -9.19 12.42
CA TYR A 30 -5.81 -8.27 13.54
C TYR A 30 -6.13 -6.86 13.05
N ILE A 31 -7.28 -6.32 13.45
CA ILE A 31 -7.74 -4.99 13.05
C ILE A 31 -8.13 -4.20 14.28
N ASP A 32 -7.61 -2.99 14.39
CA ASP A 32 -8.03 -1.96 15.33
C ASP A 32 -8.67 -0.81 14.54
N GLN A 33 -9.99 -0.69 14.64
CA GLN A 33 -10.75 0.32 13.91
C GLN A 33 -11.42 1.28 14.88
N VAL A 34 -11.16 2.56 14.69
CA VAL A 34 -11.77 3.66 15.45
C VAL A 34 -12.34 4.69 14.51
N GLY A 35 -13.63 4.99 14.65
CA GLY A 35 -14.34 5.95 13.80
C GLY A 35 -15.67 5.40 13.31
N SER A 36 -16.31 6.11 12.42
CA SER A 36 -17.64 5.79 11.93
C SER A 36 -17.73 5.75 10.41
N GLY A 37 -18.72 5.01 9.89
CA GLY A 37 -18.99 4.94 8.44
C GLY A 37 -17.91 4.22 7.63
N SER A 38 -17.03 3.46 8.24
CA SER A 38 -16.00 2.71 7.53
C SER A 38 -16.52 1.36 7.05
N ASN A 39 -16.13 0.98 5.85
CA ASN A 39 -16.40 -0.33 5.24
C ASN A 39 -15.09 -1.10 5.10
N ILE A 40 -14.99 -2.24 5.78
CA ILE A 40 -13.77 -3.05 5.81
C ILE A 40 -14.11 -4.46 5.36
N ALA A 41 -13.43 -4.93 4.35
CA ALA A 41 -13.54 -6.29 3.83
C ALA A 41 -12.17 -6.97 3.80
N VAL A 42 -12.06 -8.14 4.43
CA VAL A 42 -10.86 -8.97 4.40
C VAL A 42 -11.20 -10.35 3.89
N THR A 43 -10.47 -10.80 2.90
CA THR A 43 -10.57 -12.15 2.35
C THR A 43 -9.20 -12.82 2.42
N GLN A 44 -9.15 -14.02 3.00
CA GLN A 44 -7.94 -14.83 3.03
C GLN A 44 -8.26 -16.24 2.55
N GLN A 45 -7.50 -16.71 1.56
CA GLN A 45 -7.61 -18.06 1.02
C GLN A 45 -6.22 -18.69 0.97
N GLY A 46 -6.07 -19.88 1.56
CA GLY A 46 -4.80 -20.60 1.66
C GLY A 46 -4.31 -20.70 3.09
N ILE A 47 -3.00 -20.74 3.30
CA ILE A 47 -2.38 -21.14 4.56
C ILE A 47 -1.45 -20.06 5.11
N GLY A 48 -1.60 -19.71 6.40
CA GLY A 48 -0.66 -18.83 7.10
C GLY A 48 -0.65 -17.39 6.61
N ASN A 49 -1.73 -16.93 6.00
CA ASN A 49 -1.86 -15.53 5.62
C ASN A 49 -2.14 -14.66 6.86
N GLU A 50 -1.58 -13.47 6.90
CA GLU A 50 -1.69 -12.57 8.04
C GLU A 50 -2.06 -11.15 7.64
N VAL A 51 -3.06 -10.58 8.27
CA VAL A 51 -3.40 -9.15 8.20
C VAL A 51 -3.20 -8.52 9.57
N GLY A 52 -2.27 -7.56 9.65
CA GLY A 52 -1.72 -7.12 10.93
C GLY A 52 -0.86 -8.22 11.56
N ASN A 53 -0.54 -8.11 12.82
CA ASN A 53 0.05 -9.20 13.60
C ASN A 53 -0.41 -9.12 15.07
N GLY A 54 -0.10 -10.15 15.86
CA GLY A 54 -0.53 -10.22 17.26
C GLY A 54 0.02 -9.12 18.16
N THR A 55 1.03 -8.38 17.72
CA THR A 55 1.62 -7.24 18.44
C THR A 55 1.32 -5.89 17.78
N THR A 56 1.06 -5.89 16.47
CA THR A 56 0.74 -4.68 15.69
C THR A 56 -0.48 -4.96 14.81
N ALA A 57 -1.64 -4.57 15.28
CA ALA A 57 -2.86 -4.66 14.49
C ALA A 57 -2.81 -3.73 13.28
N THR A 58 -3.56 -4.07 12.25
CA THR A 58 -3.92 -3.12 11.20
C THR A 58 -4.71 -1.98 11.84
N ILE A 59 -4.20 -0.76 11.75
CA ILE A 59 -4.79 0.42 12.39
C ILE A 59 -5.62 1.18 11.35
N LEU A 60 -6.91 1.34 11.63
CA LEU A 60 -7.86 2.04 10.76
C LEU A 60 -8.60 3.09 11.59
N HIS A 61 -7.96 4.26 11.74
CA HIS A 61 -8.49 5.33 12.55
C HIS A 61 -9.01 6.50 11.67
N GLY A 62 -10.30 6.74 11.72
CA GLY A 62 -10.96 7.82 10.98
C GLY A 62 -12.35 7.42 10.50
N ASN A 63 -12.96 8.31 9.72
CA ASN A 63 -14.33 8.12 9.27
C ASN A 63 -14.39 7.88 7.75
N ALA A 64 -15.45 7.18 7.32
CA ALA A 64 -15.74 6.96 5.91
C ALA A 64 -14.58 6.30 5.12
N GLN A 65 -13.89 5.37 5.74
CA GLN A 65 -12.83 4.60 5.08
C GLN A 65 -13.42 3.41 4.34
N THR A 66 -12.88 3.11 3.17
CA THR A 66 -13.22 1.90 2.40
C THR A 66 -11.94 1.08 2.22
N ILE A 67 -11.86 -0.05 2.91
CA ILE A 67 -10.66 -0.88 2.99
C ILE A 67 -10.98 -2.28 2.49
N GLY A 68 -10.32 -2.68 1.41
CA GLY A 68 -10.36 -4.04 0.88
C GLY A 68 -8.99 -4.69 1.00
N ILE A 69 -8.91 -5.86 1.62
CA ILE A 69 -7.69 -6.66 1.70
C ILE A 69 -8.00 -8.08 1.24
N SER A 70 -7.24 -8.55 0.26
CA SER A 70 -7.38 -9.91 -0.27
C SER A 70 -6.03 -10.61 -0.31
N GLN A 71 -5.95 -11.79 0.27
CA GLN A 71 -4.75 -12.63 0.24
C GLN A 71 -5.13 -14.03 -0.25
N ILE A 72 -4.50 -14.44 -1.34
CA ILE A 72 -4.73 -15.75 -1.98
C ILE A 72 -3.39 -16.45 -2.14
N GLY A 73 -3.24 -17.62 -1.54
CA GLY A 73 -1.99 -18.37 -1.49
C GLY A 73 -1.51 -18.55 -0.05
N SER A 74 -0.24 -18.71 0.16
CA SER A 74 0.30 -19.05 1.47
C SER A 74 1.27 -18.00 2.01
N GLN A 75 1.24 -17.77 3.31
CA GLN A 75 2.21 -16.92 4.02
C GLN A 75 2.27 -15.47 3.53
N ASN A 76 1.19 -14.94 2.96
CA ASN A 76 1.13 -13.54 2.60
C ASN A 76 0.88 -12.69 3.85
N THR A 77 1.58 -11.57 3.95
CA THR A 77 1.45 -10.62 5.05
C THR A 77 0.99 -9.26 4.53
N THR A 78 -0.04 -8.70 5.14
CA THR A 78 -0.48 -7.34 4.87
C THR A 78 -0.54 -6.55 6.17
N SER A 79 0.21 -5.47 6.24
CA SER A 79 0.18 -4.51 7.36
C SER A 79 -0.35 -3.17 6.88
N VAL A 80 -1.38 -2.67 7.53
CA VAL A 80 -2.01 -1.41 7.13
C VAL A 80 -2.13 -0.48 8.33
N ASN A 81 -1.73 0.76 8.13
CA ASN A 81 -1.98 1.87 9.05
C ASN A 81 -2.58 3.02 8.25
N VAL A 82 -3.86 3.24 8.39
CA VAL A 82 -4.59 4.32 7.73
C VAL A 82 -5.25 5.19 8.78
N GLN A 83 -4.82 6.45 8.83
CA GLN A 83 -5.37 7.45 9.74
C GLN A 83 -5.88 8.64 8.91
N GLY A 84 -7.20 8.81 8.82
CA GLY A 84 -7.78 9.88 8.01
C GLY A 84 -9.23 9.65 7.65
N ILE A 85 -9.76 10.56 6.85
CA ILE A 85 -11.17 10.58 6.44
C ILE A 85 -11.25 10.34 4.92
N ASN A 86 -12.28 9.65 4.45
CA ASN A 86 -12.54 9.39 3.02
C ASN A 86 -11.35 8.66 2.34
N THR A 87 -10.71 7.74 3.01
CA THR A 87 -9.59 7.00 2.44
C THR A 87 -10.08 5.69 1.82
N THR A 88 -9.66 5.43 0.60
CA THR A 88 -9.90 4.16 -0.08
C THR A 88 -8.58 3.40 -0.20
N LEU A 89 -8.55 2.18 0.28
CA LEU A 89 -7.43 1.25 0.11
C LEU A 89 -7.91 -0.07 -0.49
N ASN A 90 -7.19 -0.55 -1.49
CA ASN A 90 -7.37 -1.87 -2.04
C ASN A 90 -6.02 -2.60 -2.10
N SER A 91 -5.83 -3.61 -1.26
CA SER A 91 -4.60 -4.38 -1.17
C SER A 91 -4.87 -5.84 -1.56
N THR A 92 -4.12 -6.34 -2.53
CA THR A 92 -4.26 -7.72 -3.00
C THR A 92 -2.90 -8.40 -3.09
N ALA A 93 -2.77 -9.57 -2.48
CA ALA A 93 -1.64 -10.46 -2.62
C ALA A 93 -2.08 -11.81 -3.18
N THR A 94 -1.51 -12.21 -4.30
CA THR A 94 -1.79 -13.50 -4.95
C THR A 94 -0.48 -14.25 -5.18
N GLY A 95 -0.39 -15.46 -4.67
CA GLY A 95 0.83 -16.27 -4.63
C GLY A 95 1.33 -16.42 -3.20
N ASP A 96 2.58 -16.76 -3.03
CA ASP A 96 3.12 -17.10 -1.72
C ASP A 96 4.12 -16.07 -1.21
N SER A 97 4.14 -15.88 0.11
CA SER A 97 5.16 -15.07 0.80
C SER A 97 5.26 -13.62 0.32
N ASN A 98 4.17 -13.03 -0.17
CA ASN A 98 4.15 -11.61 -0.50
C ASN A 98 3.95 -10.77 0.77
N ALA A 99 4.68 -9.67 0.86
CA ALA A 99 4.58 -8.71 1.96
C ALA A 99 4.09 -7.36 1.43
N ILE A 100 2.96 -6.89 1.92
CA ILE A 100 2.40 -5.58 1.57
C ILE A 100 2.31 -4.73 2.83
N THR A 101 2.93 -3.56 2.80
CA THR A 101 2.82 -2.56 3.86
C THR A 101 2.24 -1.28 3.30
N VAL A 102 1.14 -0.84 3.88
CA VAL A 102 0.54 0.45 3.57
C VAL A 102 0.54 1.31 4.83
N ASN A 103 1.19 2.45 4.75
CA ASN A 103 1.29 3.36 5.87
C ASN A 103 0.85 4.76 5.42
N CYS A 104 -0.26 5.22 5.95
CA CYS A 104 -0.86 6.47 5.55
C CYS A 104 -1.30 7.25 6.79
N GLY A 105 -0.53 8.28 7.11
CA GLY A 105 -0.78 9.11 8.28
C GLY A 105 0.03 8.74 9.51
N THR A 106 1.34 8.52 9.38
CA THR A 106 2.22 8.34 10.53
C THR A 106 2.45 9.66 11.26
N GLY A 107 2.09 9.71 12.52
CA GLY A 107 2.52 10.77 13.43
C GLY A 107 1.61 12.00 13.48
N GLY A 108 0.34 11.83 13.64
CA GLY A 108 -0.53 12.81 14.31
C GLY A 108 -0.95 14.07 13.54
N THR A 109 -0.33 14.43 12.42
CA THR A 109 -0.67 15.68 11.71
C THR A 109 -0.87 15.56 10.21
N THR A 110 -0.45 14.48 9.60
CA THR A 110 -0.71 14.20 8.17
C THR A 110 -1.67 13.04 8.04
N ALA A 111 -2.94 13.31 8.32
CA ALA A 111 -3.99 12.33 8.09
C ALA A 111 -4.06 11.98 6.60
N CYS A 112 -4.27 10.71 6.30
CA CYS A 112 -4.48 10.17 4.97
C CYS A 112 -5.88 10.55 4.43
N THR A 113 -6.21 11.80 4.50
CA THR A 113 -7.54 12.29 4.12
C THR A 113 -7.66 12.40 2.60
N ASP A 114 -8.80 11.97 2.06
CA ASP A 114 -9.13 12.03 0.63
C ASP A 114 -8.08 11.30 -0.25
N SER A 115 -7.57 10.18 0.23
CA SER A 115 -6.53 9.43 -0.49
C SER A 115 -7.07 8.13 -1.08
N THR A 116 -6.55 7.77 -2.25
CA THR A 116 -6.83 6.50 -2.92
C THR A 116 -5.56 5.70 -3.07
N LEU A 117 -5.52 4.56 -2.44
CA LEU A 117 -4.34 3.71 -2.32
C LEU A 117 -4.61 2.33 -2.90
N THR A 118 -3.68 1.81 -3.65
CA THR A 118 -3.75 0.45 -4.19
C THR A 118 -2.37 -0.18 -4.06
N ALA A 119 -2.30 -1.42 -3.66
CA ALA A 119 -1.06 -2.19 -3.65
C ALA A 119 -1.37 -3.65 -4.03
N ASN A 120 -0.86 -4.10 -5.13
CA ASN A 120 -1.11 -5.44 -5.68
C ASN A 120 0.20 -6.17 -5.90
N ALA A 121 0.27 -7.42 -5.46
CA ALA A 121 1.35 -8.34 -5.73
C ALA A 121 0.79 -9.62 -6.34
N THR A 122 1.38 -10.06 -7.45
CA THR A 122 1.07 -11.33 -8.10
C THR A 122 2.36 -12.09 -8.37
N GLY A 123 2.48 -13.29 -7.85
CA GLY A 123 3.71 -14.09 -7.83
C GLY A 123 4.19 -14.30 -6.40
N ASN A 124 5.45 -14.64 -6.23
CA ASN A 124 5.96 -15.03 -4.92
C ASN A 124 7.04 -14.08 -4.41
N GLY A 125 7.08 -13.90 -3.09
CA GLY A 125 8.14 -13.15 -2.43
C GLY A 125 8.22 -11.66 -2.78
N ASN A 126 7.15 -11.05 -3.28
CA ASN A 126 7.15 -9.63 -3.58
C ASN A 126 7.01 -8.80 -2.30
N THR A 127 7.72 -7.68 -2.23
CA THR A 127 7.65 -6.73 -1.13
C THR A 127 7.18 -5.38 -1.64
N LEU A 128 6.02 -4.94 -1.19
CA LEU A 128 5.42 -3.66 -1.57
C LEU A 128 5.26 -2.76 -0.35
N ASN A 129 5.83 -1.58 -0.42
CA ASN A 129 5.71 -0.56 0.62
C ASN A 129 5.11 0.72 0.02
N LEU A 130 4.00 1.17 0.56
CA LEU A 130 3.36 2.42 0.20
C LEU A 130 3.20 3.30 1.43
N THR A 131 3.92 4.40 1.47
CA THR A 131 3.73 5.46 2.47
C THR A 131 3.13 6.68 1.78
N ALA A 132 2.00 7.14 2.28
CA ALA A 132 1.25 8.22 1.65
C ALA A 132 0.86 9.31 2.67
N GLY A 133 0.66 10.51 2.18
CA GLY A 133 0.05 11.62 2.93
C GLY A 133 -1.39 11.90 2.47
N ALA A 134 -1.94 13.05 2.85
CA ALA A 134 -3.27 13.46 2.43
C ALA A 134 -3.36 13.70 0.92
N LYS A 135 -4.53 13.45 0.34
CA LYS A 135 -4.83 13.66 -1.09
C LYS A 135 -3.87 12.95 -2.04
N THR A 136 -3.33 11.83 -1.61
CA THR A 136 -2.42 11.02 -2.42
C THR A 136 -3.20 10.01 -3.26
N THR A 137 -2.86 9.92 -4.54
CA THR A 137 -3.26 8.80 -5.39
C THR A 137 -2.04 7.92 -5.60
N GLY A 138 -2.01 6.80 -4.91
CA GLY A 138 -0.92 5.84 -5.00
C GLY A 138 -1.39 4.58 -5.69
N SER A 139 -0.54 3.98 -6.50
CA SER A 139 -0.75 2.65 -7.05
C SER A 139 0.60 1.95 -7.11
N ILE A 140 0.65 0.74 -6.68
CA ILE A 140 1.79 -0.15 -6.88
C ILE A 140 1.24 -1.41 -7.53
N THR A 141 1.94 -2.01 -8.42
CA THR A 141 1.62 -3.32 -8.97
C THR A 141 2.93 -4.04 -9.23
N ALA A 142 3.06 -5.26 -8.76
CA ALA A 142 4.16 -6.14 -9.09
C ALA A 142 3.61 -7.45 -9.63
N THR A 143 4.14 -7.90 -10.77
CA THR A 143 3.81 -9.18 -11.39
C THR A 143 5.09 -9.95 -11.65
N GLY A 144 5.20 -11.14 -11.11
CA GLY A 144 6.42 -11.96 -11.09
C GLY A 144 6.95 -12.10 -9.68
N ASP A 145 8.14 -12.62 -9.53
CA ASP A 145 8.66 -13.01 -8.23
C ASP A 145 9.74 -12.04 -7.71
N ASN A 146 9.81 -11.92 -6.39
CA ASN A 146 10.88 -11.21 -5.69
C ASN A 146 11.07 -9.74 -6.13
N ASN A 147 10.00 -9.07 -6.51
CA ASN A 147 10.05 -7.63 -6.78
C ASN A 147 9.98 -6.85 -5.46
N THR A 148 10.77 -5.79 -5.36
CA THR A 148 10.73 -4.86 -4.23
C THR A 148 10.33 -3.49 -4.74
N ILE A 149 9.22 -2.96 -4.25
CA ILE A 149 8.72 -1.64 -4.65
C ILE A 149 8.45 -0.81 -3.39
N ALA A 150 9.06 0.35 -3.31
CA ALA A 150 8.82 1.31 -2.25
C ALA A 150 8.38 2.66 -2.84
N VAL A 151 7.22 3.11 -2.46
CA VAL A 151 6.70 4.44 -2.78
C VAL A 151 6.50 5.22 -1.51
N THR A 152 7.15 6.36 -1.40
CA THR A 152 6.98 7.29 -0.29
C THR A 152 6.53 8.63 -0.85
N SER A 153 5.33 9.03 -0.51
CA SER A 153 4.76 10.29 -0.93
C SER A 153 4.28 11.05 0.30
N VAL A 154 5.13 11.93 0.80
CA VAL A 154 4.86 12.75 1.97
C VAL A 154 4.73 14.20 1.52
N THR A 155 3.56 14.57 1.10
CA THR A 155 3.25 15.93 0.72
C THR A 155 2.12 16.46 1.60
N ASN A 156 2.34 17.58 2.26
CA ASN A 156 1.28 18.33 2.94
C ASN A 156 0.58 19.29 1.96
N ASN A 157 0.43 18.86 0.73
CA ASN A 157 0.12 19.68 -0.40
C ASN A 157 -1.40 19.70 -0.67
N MET A 158 -1.93 20.82 -1.09
CA MET A 158 -3.34 20.94 -1.45
C MET A 158 -3.72 20.19 -2.75
N LEU A 159 -2.77 19.93 -3.62
CA LEU A 159 -3.01 19.21 -4.88
C LEU A 159 -2.75 17.71 -4.78
N GLY A 160 -2.07 17.28 -3.71
CA GLY A 160 -1.74 15.88 -3.50
C GLY A 160 -0.56 15.40 -4.35
N ALA A 161 -0.18 14.16 -4.14
CA ALA A 161 0.84 13.49 -4.92
C ALA A 161 0.24 12.31 -5.68
N GLN A 162 0.76 12.05 -6.84
CA GLN A 162 0.41 10.89 -7.65
C GLN A 162 1.64 10.04 -7.86
N ALA A 163 1.53 8.76 -7.63
CA ALA A 163 2.56 7.80 -7.96
C ALA A 163 1.90 6.55 -8.53
N SER A 164 2.39 6.06 -9.63
CA SER A 164 1.98 4.79 -10.20
C SER A 164 3.25 4.02 -10.53
N VAL A 165 3.35 2.81 -10.09
CA VAL A 165 4.46 1.92 -10.41
C VAL A 165 3.86 0.63 -10.91
N ALA A 166 4.33 0.08 -11.97
CA ALA A 166 4.01 -1.27 -12.41
C ALA A 166 5.32 -1.96 -12.76
N ALA A 167 5.63 -3.05 -12.11
CA ALA A 167 6.79 -3.87 -12.41
C ALA A 167 6.34 -5.25 -12.88
N THR A 168 6.78 -5.64 -14.06
CA THR A 168 6.51 -6.96 -14.64
C THR A 168 7.84 -7.68 -14.87
N GLY A 169 7.96 -8.88 -14.34
CA GLY A 169 9.19 -9.67 -14.33
C GLY A 169 9.68 -9.89 -12.91
N SER A 170 10.85 -10.43 -12.73
CA SER A 170 11.32 -10.83 -11.42
C SER A 170 12.53 -10.04 -10.94
N GLY A 171 12.64 -9.86 -9.62
CA GLY A 171 13.79 -9.21 -9.02
C GLY A 171 13.94 -7.72 -9.33
N ASN A 172 12.88 -7.04 -9.70
CA ASN A 172 12.93 -5.60 -9.92
C ASN A 172 12.93 -4.85 -8.57
N ASN A 173 13.71 -3.79 -8.50
CA ASN A 173 13.78 -2.90 -7.34
C ASN A 173 13.43 -1.47 -7.74
N VAL A 174 12.32 -0.95 -7.22
CA VAL A 174 11.83 0.38 -7.54
C VAL A 174 11.65 1.19 -6.26
N THR A 175 12.24 2.37 -6.23
CA THR A 175 12.06 3.32 -5.14
C THR A 175 11.56 4.65 -5.70
N VAL A 176 10.44 5.12 -5.23
CA VAL A 176 9.90 6.45 -5.54
C VAL A 176 9.79 7.25 -4.25
N SER A 177 10.38 8.43 -4.23
CA SER A 177 10.30 9.37 -3.11
C SER A 177 9.79 10.71 -3.60
N GLN A 178 8.67 11.15 -3.06
CA GLN A 178 8.07 12.45 -3.34
C GLN A 178 7.98 13.23 -2.02
N SER A 179 8.62 14.40 -1.96
CA SER A 179 8.58 15.23 -0.76
C SER A 179 8.50 16.71 -1.12
N GLY A 180 7.61 17.44 -0.48
CA GLY A 180 7.45 18.87 -0.66
C GLY A 180 7.01 19.56 0.62
N PRO A 181 7.38 20.83 0.82
CA PRO A 181 6.90 21.61 1.93
C PRO A 181 5.40 21.89 1.83
N ALA A 182 4.80 22.35 2.92
CA ALA A 182 3.39 22.75 2.92
C ALA A 182 3.15 23.84 1.85
N GLY A 183 2.14 23.61 1.00
CA GLY A 183 1.80 24.52 -0.10
C GLY A 183 2.56 24.29 -1.40
N SER A 184 3.40 23.24 -1.50
CA SER A 184 3.95 22.82 -2.78
C SER A 184 2.87 22.28 -3.71
N ASN A 185 3.09 22.38 -4.99
CA ASN A 185 2.20 21.81 -5.99
C ASN A 185 2.39 20.28 -6.11
N GLY A 186 1.50 19.59 -6.80
CA GLY A 186 1.52 18.14 -6.89
C GLY A 186 2.73 17.55 -7.60
N PHE A 187 3.14 16.38 -7.17
CA PHE A 187 4.14 15.57 -7.87
C PHE A 187 3.44 14.44 -8.62
N THR A 188 3.90 14.18 -9.82
CA THR A 188 3.41 13.03 -10.60
C THR A 188 4.59 12.14 -10.95
N THR A 189 4.48 10.87 -10.69
CA THR A 189 5.46 9.86 -11.11
C THR A 189 4.71 8.73 -11.80
N ASP A 190 5.23 8.23 -12.86
CA ASP A 190 4.81 6.98 -13.52
C ASP A 190 6.08 6.18 -13.82
N VAL A 191 6.16 4.94 -13.31
CA VAL A 191 7.33 4.09 -13.51
C VAL A 191 6.89 2.83 -14.17
N GLN A 192 6.98 2.41 -15.24
CA GLN A 192 6.59 1.13 -15.82
C GLN A 192 7.84 0.32 -16.19
N LEU A 193 8.00 -0.85 -15.65
CA LEU A 193 9.12 -1.74 -15.91
C LEU A 193 8.62 -3.04 -16.54
N THR A 194 9.33 -3.50 -17.56
CA THR A 194 9.13 -4.83 -18.13
C THR A 194 10.47 -5.51 -18.28
N GLY A 195 10.64 -6.65 -17.66
CA GLY A 195 11.91 -7.39 -17.62
C GLY A 195 12.36 -7.65 -16.18
N SER A 196 13.53 -8.18 -16.01
CA SER A 196 13.98 -8.64 -14.69
C SER A 196 15.24 -7.91 -14.21
N SER A 197 15.40 -7.87 -12.88
CA SER A 197 16.58 -7.30 -12.24
C SER A 197 16.83 -5.82 -12.60
N ASN A 198 15.79 -5.06 -12.84
CA ASN A 198 15.91 -3.62 -13.04
C ASN A 198 15.91 -2.88 -11.71
N THR A 199 16.71 -1.83 -11.63
CA THR A 199 16.76 -0.93 -10.48
C THR A 199 16.37 0.48 -10.92
N VAL A 200 15.33 1.04 -10.31
CA VAL A 200 14.87 2.40 -10.59
C VAL A 200 14.73 3.20 -9.31
N GLY A 201 15.36 4.35 -9.26
CA GLY A 201 15.22 5.35 -8.22
C GLY A 201 14.65 6.65 -8.77
N VAL A 202 13.53 7.12 -8.22
CA VAL A 202 12.94 8.41 -8.54
C VAL A 202 12.86 9.25 -7.27
N THR A 203 13.42 10.45 -7.31
CA THR A 203 13.30 11.43 -6.24
C THR A 203 12.73 12.73 -6.79
N GLN A 204 11.59 13.14 -6.26
CA GLN A 204 10.98 14.43 -6.56
C GLN A 204 10.89 15.26 -5.29
N SER A 205 11.43 16.47 -5.32
CA SER A 205 11.41 17.38 -4.18
C SER A 205 11.27 18.83 -4.64
N GLY A 206 10.74 19.69 -3.76
CA GLY A 206 10.66 21.13 -4.07
C GLY A 206 9.27 21.70 -3.90
N THR A 207 9.09 22.91 -4.39
CA THR A 207 7.89 23.74 -4.19
C THR A 207 6.98 23.83 -5.42
N ILE A 208 7.45 23.42 -6.57
CA ILE A 208 6.69 23.48 -7.83
C ILE A 208 6.38 22.08 -8.35
N ASP A 209 5.42 22.00 -9.26
CA ASP A 209 5.03 20.76 -9.92
C ASP A 209 6.22 20.07 -10.57
N SER A 210 6.30 18.78 -10.40
CA SER A 210 7.29 17.94 -11.05
C SER A 210 6.60 16.70 -11.60
N ASN A 211 6.85 16.44 -12.87
CA ASN A 211 6.34 15.26 -13.56
C ASN A 211 7.52 14.40 -14.01
N VAL A 212 7.51 13.15 -13.60
CA VAL A 212 8.52 12.15 -13.99
C VAL A 212 7.80 10.95 -14.58
N SER A 213 8.24 10.50 -15.73
CA SER A 213 7.85 9.21 -16.28
C SER A 213 9.10 8.42 -16.62
N VAL A 214 9.15 7.17 -16.16
CA VAL A 214 10.27 6.26 -16.43
C VAL A 214 9.70 5.03 -17.12
N HIS A 215 10.01 4.74 -18.29
CA HIS A 215 9.60 3.52 -18.97
C HIS A 215 10.83 2.69 -19.29
N SER A 216 10.97 1.53 -18.67
CA SER A 216 12.12 0.65 -18.84
C SER A 216 11.70 -0.71 -19.38
N VAL A 217 12.27 -1.09 -20.50
CA VAL A 217 12.08 -2.41 -21.12
C VAL A 217 13.43 -3.09 -21.21
N GLY A 218 13.49 -4.35 -20.85
CA GLY A 218 14.72 -5.13 -20.78
C GLY A 218 15.12 -5.46 -19.35
N SER A 219 16.27 -6.07 -19.20
CA SER A 219 16.73 -6.54 -17.91
C SER A 219 18.04 -5.89 -17.50
N ASN A 220 18.30 -5.85 -16.19
CA ASN A 220 19.52 -5.27 -15.60
C ASN A 220 19.70 -3.75 -15.89
N ASN A 221 18.61 -3.03 -16.13
CA ASN A 221 18.69 -1.59 -16.27
C ASN A 221 18.83 -0.92 -14.90
N SER A 222 19.65 0.13 -14.85
CA SER A 222 19.77 0.99 -13.66
C SER A 222 19.44 2.44 -14.06
N ILE A 223 18.39 3.00 -13.48
CA ILE A 223 17.87 4.32 -13.81
C ILE A 223 17.72 5.13 -12.53
N THR A 224 18.29 6.32 -12.50
CA THR A 224 18.09 7.26 -11.39
C THR A 224 17.59 8.58 -11.95
N VAL A 225 16.48 9.07 -11.43
CA VAL A 225 15.90 10.35 -11.79
C VAL A 225 15.77 11.20 -10.54
N THR A 226 16.32 12.40 -10.58
CA THR A 226 16.15 13.39 -9.52
C THR A 226 15.54 14.65 -10.14
N SER A 227 14.41 15.07 -9.61
CA SER A 227 13.72 16.29 -10.00
C SER A 227 13.44 17.11 -8.75
N GLY A 228 13.95 18.35 -8.74
CA GLY A 228 13.82 19.25 -7.60
C GLY A 228 14.23 20.67 -7.95
N ASN A 229 13.78 21.59 -7.10
CA ASN A 229 14.12 23.03 -7.21
C ASN A 229 14.18 23.65 -5.82
#